data_ae57e7ccdeba76c2c4c4b4857efd7f48
#
_entry.id   ae57e7ccdeba76c2c4c4b4857efd7f48
#
_cell.length_a   1.000
_cell.length_b   1.000
_cell.length_c   1.000
_cell.angle_alpha   90.00
_cell.angle_beta   90.00
_cell.angle_gamma   90.00
#
_symmetry.space_group_name_H-M   'P 1'
#
loop_
_entity.id
_entity.type
_entity.pdbx_description
1 polymer ?
#
loop_
_entity_poly.entity_id
_entity_poly.type
_entity_poly.pdbx_seq_one_letter_code
_entity_poly.pdbx_strand_id
1 'polypeptide(L)'
;MTPQPMTLTRRRLLAAAPLSALLAACGGGGSGETATPTIQEFTLVAPALVGASASLRVRFSGGSGRIEPGLGAVTSGSVVDTPVLAGAQRYRLIVSAPGVGEVTLELAVEPAWRNRLRSFDAPAMAGHAVAAAADGSALVLGGSRGEGVLSSAIDRFDPATQRFTRMGHMATGRSDMSAVPLGDGRVLVFGGSTSTVQPPFAEIVDTRTGTATAGGWMMLPRSRHAALRLADGRVAAVGGTQRNSIELWSPGSNTWALAGDRMAHTREHATASLLPGGRVLIVGGETPAANYSFAEIFDPANETFTPVANAPTERRWLHAALTLADGSVLIVGGENDDGALASIWRFDVGTRRFVAQAPLTAARSVARAVVTPDDEVLLYGGEQHGDEGLTSGVSWRGGSQRALPEMTAPRAWHSLTRLSDGKLLVLGGQHRGNLVGGGMLYE
;
A
#
# COMPACT_ATOMS: atom_id res chain seq x y z
N MET A 1 -32.30 -32.41 22.34
CA MET A 1 -31.27 -32.50 21.29
C MET A 1 -30.23 -31.45 21.59
N THR A 2 -29.14 -31.83 22.17
CA THR A 2 -28.00 -31.01 22.59
C THR A 2 -27.13 -30.73 21.37
N PRO A 3 -26.61 -29.50 21.18
CA PRO A 3 -25.68 -29.22 20.09
C PRO A 3 -24.28 -29.72 20.45
N GLN A 4 -23.66 -30.43 19.52
CA GLN A 4 -22.27 -30.86 19.62
C GLN A 4 -21.31 -29.67 19.35
N PRO A 5 -20.15 -29.63 19.97
CA PRO A 5 -19.16 -28.60 19.75
C PRO A 5 -18.41 -28.81 18.43
N MET A 6 -18.33 -27.78 17.61
CA MET A 6 -17.51 -27.73 16.42
C MET A 6 -16.02 -27.78 16.78
N THR A 7 -15.37 -28.83 16.35
CA THR A 7 -13.92 -29.03 16.42
C THR A 7 -13.18 -28.02 15.55
N LEU A 8 -12.42 -27.14 16.14
CA LEU A 8 -11.44 -26.30 15.50
C LEU A 8 -10.36 -27.16 14.84
N THR A 9 -10.36 -27.20 13.53
CA THR A 9 -9.30 -27.84 12.74
C THR A 9 -8.03 -27.01 12.87
N ARG A 10 -7.10 -27.48 13.67
CA ARG A 10 -5.73 -26.98 13.74
C ARG A 10 -5.10 -27.12 12.36
N ARG A 11 -4.87 -26.00 11.66
CA ARG A 11 -3.95 -25.98 10.52
C ARG A 11 -2.57 -26.36 11.01
N ARG A 12 -2.07 -27.46 10.50
CA ARG A 12 -0.73 -27.98 10.79
C ARG A 12 0.31 -26.95 10.36
N LEU A 13 1.07 -26.45 11.33
CA LEU A 13 2.42 -25.95 11.08
C LEU A 13 3.19 -27.12 10.43
N LEU A 14 3.59 -26.96 9.19
CA LEU A 14 4.63 -27.79 8.60
C LEU A 14 5.95 -27.42 9.27
N ALA A 15 6.23 -28.07 10.39
CA ALA A 15 7.56 -28.14 10.92
C ALA A 15 8.38 -28.98 9.91
N ALA A 16 9.37 -28.34 9.28
CA ALA A 16 10.37 -29.06 8.51
C ALA A 16 11.07 -30.05 9.45
N ALA A 17 10.90 -31.33 9.17
CA ALA A 17 11.61 -32.37 9.87
C ALA A 17 13.13 -32.23 9.67
N PRO A 18 13.95 -32.47 10.68
CA PRO A 18 15.40 -32.46 10.50
C PRO A 18 15.80 -33.69 9.66
N LEU A 19 16.35 -33.44 8.47
CA LEU A 19 17.09 -34.48 7.73
C LEU A 19 18.42 -34.69 8.44
N SER A 20 18.47 -35.67 9.35
CA SER A 20 19.71 -36.18 9.91
C SER A 20 20.30 -37.20 8.90
N ALA A 21 21.24 -36.76 8.09
CA ALA A 21 22.10 -37.67 7.35
C ALA A 21 23.33 -37.95 8.20
N LEU A 22 23.34 -39.07 8.91
CA LEU A 22 24.56 -39.67 9.48
C LEU A 22 25.32 -40.33 8.34
N LEU A 23 26.51 -39.82 8.02
CA LEU A 23 27.56 -40.60 7.36
C LEU A 23 28.70 -40.70 8.35
N ALA A 24 28.83 -41.87 8.95
CA ALA A 24 30.02 -42.24 9.68
C ALA A 24 31.05 -42.78 8.68
N ALA A 25 32.22 -42.15 8.65
CA ALA A 25 33.43 -42.76 8.07
C ALA A 25 34.53 -42.69 9.11
N CYS A 26 34.97 -43.87 9.56
CA CYS A 26 36.22 -44.08 10.31
C CYS A 26 37.41 -43.97 9.36
N GLY A 27 38.52 -43.38 9.83
CA GLY A 27 39.82 -43.47 9.16
C GLY A 27 40.77 -42.37 9.66
N GLY A 28 41.76 -42.72 10.48
CA GLY A 28 42.73 -41.82 11.07
C GLY A 28 43.82 -41.38 10.13
N GLY A 29 44.57 -40.32 10.52
CA GLY A 29 45.81 -39.88 9.90
C GLY A 29 45.87 -38.35 9.79
N GLY A 30 46.71 -37.71 10.64
CA GLY A 30 46.85 -36.27 10.69
C GLY A 30 47.41 -35.62 9.43
N SER A 31 46.74 -34.65 8.96
CA SER A 31 47.12 -33.47 8.20
C SER A 31 45.91 -32.57 8.21
N GLY A 32 46.07 -31.23 8.39
CA GLY A 32 44.94 -30.31 8.64
C GLY A 32 43.79 -30.41 7.63
N GLU A 33 42.87 -31.28 7.89
CA GLU A 33 41.61 -31.39 7.17
C GLU A 33 40.80 -30.12 7.40
N THR A 34 40.66 -29.30 6.40
CA THR A 34 39.66 -28.23 6.38
C THR A 34 38.29 -28.86 6.56
N ALA A 35 37.68 -28.66 7.71
CA ALA A 35 36.39 -29.23 8.04
C ALA A 35 35.33 -28.79 7.01
N THR A 36 34.55 -29.74 6.50
CA THR A 36 33.47 -29.47 5.54
C THR A 36 32.42 -28.58 6.18
N PRO A 37 32.00 -27.46 5.49
CA PRO A 37 30.94 -26.60 5.98
C PRO A 37 29.65 -27.37 6.21
N THR A 38 29.02 -27.16 7.36
CA THR A 38 27.70 -27.76 7.68
C THR A 38 26.83 -26.74 8.42
N ILE A 39 25.53 -26.72 8.10
CA ILE A 39 24.52 -25.93 8.82
C ILE A 39 23.69 -26.91 9.65
N GLN A 40 23.66 -26.68 10.97
CA GLN A 40 22.93 -27.50 11.95
C GLN A 40 21.60 -26.83 12.32
N GLU A 41 21.54 -25.49 12.34
CA GLU A 41 20.35 -24.74 12.71
C GLU A 41 20.32 -23.41 11.99
N PHE A 42 19.15 -23.08 11.40
CA PHE A 42 18.79 -21.75 10.91
C PHE A 42 17.29 -21.59 11.06
N THR A 43 16.87 -21.03 12.19
CA THR A 43 15.47 -21.01 12.62
C THR A 43 15.06 -19.69 13.25
N LEU A 44 13.75 -19.41 13.31
CA LEU A 44 13.19 -18.35 14.13
C LEU A 44 13.18 -18.74 15.60
N VAL A 45 13.58 -17.81 16.49
CA VAL A 45 13.50 -17.98 17.93
C VAL A 45 12.06 -17.90 18.45
N ALA A 46 11.25 -17.03 17.83
CA ALA A 46 9.83 -16.85 18.13
C ALA A 46 9.09 -16.45 16.85
N PRO A 47 7.74 -16.55 16.81
CA PRO A 47 6.95 -16.07 15.67
C PRO A 47 7.25 -14.60 15.36
N ALA A 48 7.49 -14.31 14.09
CA ALA A 48 7.73 -12.94 13.61
C ALA A 48 6.43 -12.14 13.58
N LEU A 49 6.53 -10.83 13.83
CA LEU A 49 5.40 -9.91 13.79
C LEU A 49 5.67 -8.75 12.85
N VAL A 50 4.64 -8.29 12.14
CA VAL A 50 4.70 -7.07 11.32
C VAL A 50 5.06 -5.88 12.21
N GLY A 51 6.00 -5.04 11.74
CA GLY A 51 6.45 -3.88 12.48
C GLY A 51 7.39 -4.19 13.67
N ALA A 52 7.94 -5.38 13.73
CA ALA A 52 8.93 -5.77 14.72
C ALA A 52 10.13 -6.48 14.07
N SER A 53 11.30 -6.45 14.72
CA SER A 53 12.42 -7.31 14.36
C SER A 53 12.12 -8.76 14.77
N ALA A 54 12.66 -9.71 14.03
CA ALA A 54 12.65 -11.12 14.38
C ALA A 54 14.05 -11.57 14.76
N SER A 55 14.16 -12.56 15.63
CA SER A 55 15.44 -13.13 16.03
C SER A 55 15.66 -14.47 15.35
N LEU A 56 16.79 -14.62 14.66
CA LEU A 56 17.22 -15.81 13.94
C LEU A 56 18.29 -16.53 14.73
N ARG A 57 18.12 -17.81 14.99
CA ARG A 57 19.16 -18.64 15.60
C ARG A 57 19.95 -19.36 14.52
N VAL A 58 21.27 -19.29 14.64
CA VAL A 58 22.20 -19.90 13.69
C VAL A 58 23.15 -20.86 14.41
N ARG A 59 23.37 -22.04 13.82
CA ARG A 59 24.37 -22.99 14.27
C ARG A 59 25.00 -23.70 13.08
N PHE A 60 26.32 -23.62 12.97
CA PHE A 60 27.06 -24.22 11.87
C PHE A 60 28.47 -24.58 12.30
N SER A 61 29.18 -25.34 11.48
CA SER A 61 30.59 -25.71 11.68
C SER A 61 31.31 -25.82 10.35
N GLY A 62 32.64 -25.87 10.39
CA GLY A 62 33.50 -26.11 9.23
C GLY A 62 33.70 -24.90 8.31
N GLY A 63 33.43 -23.68 8.82
CA GLY A 63 33.60 -22.48 7.99
C GLY A 63 33.15 -21.19 8.66
N SER A 64 33.15 -20.11 7.89
CA SER A 64 32.60 -18.79 8.27
C SER A 64 31.18 -18.65 7.73
N GLY A 65 30.26 -18.09 8.55
CA GLY A 65 28.87 -17.89 8.19
C GLY A 65 28.54 -16.45 7.86
N ARG A 66 27.61 -16.23 6.89
CA ARG A 66 26.97 -14.95 6.63
C ARG A 66 25.50 -15.14 6.33
N ILE A 67 24.67 -14.13 6.66
CA ILE A 67 23.24 -14.15 6.30
C ILE A 67 22.94 -13.02 5.33
N GLU A 68 22.25 -13.36 4.24
CA GLU A 68 21.77 -12.45 3.22
C GLU A 68 20.23 -12.48 3.16
N PRO A 69 19.59 -11.35 2.83
CA PRO A 69 20.16 -10.01 2.65
C PRO A 69 20.45 -9.31 3.99
N GLY A 70 21.46 -8.43 3.99
CA GLY A 70 21.64 -7.34 4.94
C GLY A 70 22.07 -7.64 6.38
N LEU A 71 22.21 -8.92 6.80
CA LEU A 71 22.64 -9.25 8.17
C LEU A 71 24.15 -9.51 8.27
N GLY A 72 24.84 -9.78 7.15
CA GLY A 72 26.29 -9.90 7.08
C GLY A 72 26.87 -11.13 7.77
N ALA A 73 28.10 -11.01 8.26
CA ALA A 73 28.81 -12.10 8.93
C ALA A 73 28.19 -12.45 10.29
N VAL A 74 28.12 -13.76 10.58
CA VAL A 74 27.53 -14.28 11.82
C VAL A 74 28.42 -15.33 12.47
N THR A 75 28.29 -15.46 13.78
CA THR A 75 29.00 -16.47 14.57
C THR A 75 28.08 -17.66 14.85
N SER A 76 28.63 -18.87 14.75
CA SER A 76 27.88 -20.11 15.09
C SER A 76 27.46 -20.09 16.56
N GLY A 77 26.21 -20.47 16.82
CA GLY A 77 25.58 -20.42 18.14
C GLY A 77 24.98 -19.09 18.53
N SER A 78 25.08 -18.05 17.67
CA SER A 78 24.49 -16.73 17.93
C SER A 78 22.99 -16.67 17.61
N VAL A 79 22.36 -15.64 18.19
CA VAL A 79 21.04 -15.13 17.77
C VAL A 79 21.27 -13.79 17.12
N VAL A 80 20.70 -13.60 15.95
CA VAL A 80 20.88 -12.38 15.13
C VAL A 80 19.50 -11.76 14.86
N ASP A 81 19.35 -10.47 15.16
CA ASP A 81 18.12 -9.77 14.93
C ASP A 81 18.05 -9.24 13.49
N THR A 82 16.88 -9.40 12.87
CA THR A 82 16.58 -8.81 11.56
C THR A 82 16.28 -7.33 11.70
N PRO A 83 16.32 -6.54 10.62
CA PRO A 83 15.60 -5.27 10.56
C PRO A 83 14.11 -5.47 10.88
N VAL A 84 13.39 -4.36 11.15
CA VAL A 84 11.94 -4.37 11.31
C VAL A 84 11.27 -4.96 10.06
N LEU A 85 10.42 -5.96 10.24
CA LEU A 85 9.77 -6.68 9.16
C LEU A 85 8.45 -6.02 8.77
N ALA A 86 8.38 -5.51 7.57
CA ALA A 86 7.17 -4.95 6.98
C ALA A 86 6.32 -5.99 6.22
N GLY A 87 6.84 -7.18 6.02
CA GLY A 87 6.22 -8.30 5.30
C GLY A 87 7.12 -9.50 5.21
N ALA A 88 6.72 -10.50 4.46
CA ALA A 88 7.50 -11.72 4.25
C ALA A 88 8.90 -11.43 3.73
N GLN A 89 9.89 -12.09 4.30
CA GLN A 89 11.30 -11.95 3.93
C GLN A 89 11.95 -13.33 3.88
N ARG A 90 12.80 -13.56 2.87
CA ARG A 90 13.66 -14.74 2.81
C ARG A 90 15.07 -14.38 3.24
N TYR A 91 15.61 -15.15 4.16
CA TYR A 91 16.99 -15.07 4.56
C TYR A 91 17.72 -16.32 4.13
N ARG A 92 18.99 -16.18 3.80
CA ARG A 92 19.87 -17.26 3.36
C ARG A 92 21.13 -17.26 4.21
N LEU A 93 21.32 -18.32 5.00
CA LEU A 93 22.56 -18.57 5.71
C LEU A 93 23.51 -19.31 4.75
N ILE A 94 24.68 -18.77 4.57
CA ILE A 94 25.75 -19.29 3.72
C ILE A 94 26.95 -19.55 4.62
N VAL A 95 27.44 -20.78 4.62
CA VAL A 95 28.64 -21.17 5.37
C VAL A 95 29.68 -21.64 4.36
N SER A 96 30.84 -21.00 4.36
CA SER A 96 31.91 -21.25 3.40
C SER A 96 33.24 -21.54 4.07
N ALA A 97 34.04 -22.46 3.46
CA ALA A 97 35.41 -22.75 3.87
C ALA A 97 36.34 -22.67 2.65
N PRO A 98 37.51 -22.01 2.77
CA PRO A 98 38.48 -21.90 1.67
C PRO A 98 38.90 -23.27 1.16
N GLY A 99 38.81 -23.47 -0.15
CA GLY A 99 39.21 -24.72 -0.81
C GLY A 99 38.28 -25.90 -0.66
N VAL A 100 37.17 -25.74 0.11
CA VAL A 100 36.19 -26.83 0.33
C VAL A 100 34.84 -26.52 -0.35
N GLY A 101 34.44 -25.26 -0.37
CA GLY A 101 33.17 -24.83 -0.98
C GLY A 101 32.24 -24.15 0.04
N GLU A 102 30.95 -24.08 -0.32
CA GLU A 102 29.91 -23.48 0.55
C GLU A 102 28.67 -24.36 0.63
N VAL A 103 27.95 -24.24 1.76
CA VAL A 103 26.59 -24.77 1.95
C VAL A 103 25.64 -23.62 2.28
N THR A 104 24.41 -23.75 1.83
CA THR A 104 23.39 -22.70 1.98
C THR A 104 22.09 -23.30 2.50
N LEU A 105 21.43 -22.57 3.41
CA LEU A 105 20.08 -22.90 3.88
C LEU A 105 19.23 -21.62 3.84
N GLU A 106 18.03 -21.74 3.30
CA GLU A 106 17.05 -20.66 3.25
C GLU A 106 16.03 -20.77 4.38
N LEU A 107 15.64 -19.62 4.92
CA LEU A 107 14.58 -19.46 5.90
C LEU A 107 13.60 -18.39 5.42
N ALA A 108 12.36 -18.77 5.19
CA ALA A 108 11.28 -17.83 4.97
C ALA A 108 10.75 -17.35 6.33
N VAL A 109 10.76 -16.03 6.52
CA VAL A 109 10.19 -15.37 7.69
C VAL A 109 8.92 -14.67 7.26
N GLU A 110 7.78 -15.16 7.71
CA GLU A 110 6.45 -14.63 7.41
C GLU A 110 5.88 -13.97 8.66
N PRO A 111 6.01 -12.64 8.82
CA PRO A 111 5.51 -11.95 10.00
C PRO A 111 3.97 -11.94 9.99
N ALA A 112 3.38 -12.26 11.12
CA ALA A 112 1.94 -12.21 11.30
C ALA A 112 1.50 -10.83 11.81
N TRP A 113 0.28 -10.41 11.43
CA TRP A 113 -0.38 -9.26 12.03
C TRP A 113 -0.81 -9.61 13.47
N ARG A 114 -0.63 -8.67 14.39
CA ARG A 114 -1.19 -8.80 15.76
C ARG A 114 -2.72 -8.74 15.75
N ASN A 115 -3.31 -8.32 14.63
CA ASN A 115 -4.74 -8.10 14.47
C ASN A 115 -5.29 -7.13 15.53
N ARG A 116 -4.57 -6.05 15.76
CA ARG A 116 -4.87 -5.07 16.80
C ARG A 116 -4.89 -3.67 16.19
N LEU A 117 -5.94 -2.92 16.51
CA LEU A 117 -6.10 -1.52 16.18
C LEU A 117 -5.88 -0.67 17.45
N ARG A 118 -4.89 0.20 17.44
CA ARG A 118 -4.55 1.10 18.55
C ARG A 118 -4.93 2.52 18.19
N SER A 119 -5.82 3.12 18.96
CA SER A 119 -6.21 4.53 18.82
C SER A 119 -5.21 5.47 19.48
N PHE A 120 -5.09 6.67 18.94
CA PHE A 120 -4.32 7.79 19.49
C PHE A 120 -4.99 9.12 19.12
N ASP A 121 -4.60 10.20 19.80
CA ASP A 121 -5.13 11.52 19.53
C ASP A 121 -4.55 12.09 18.23
N ALA A 122 -5.43 12.54 17.34
CA ALA A 122 -5.08 13.21 16.09
C ALA A 122 -6.10 14.33 15.79
N PRO A 123 -5.68 15.41 15.13
CA PRO A 123 -6.58 16.47 14.73
C PRO A 123 -7.71 15.94 13.83
N ALA A 124 -8.90 16.49 13.97
CA ALA A 124 -9.99 16.23 13.04
C ALA A 124 -9.65 16.83 11.67
N MET A 125 -9.74 16.04 10.61
CA MET A 125 -9.38 16.45 9.25
C MET A 125 -10.00 15.55 8.19
N ALA A 126 -10.26 16.09 7.01
CA ALA A 126 -10.64 15.33 5.82
C ALA A 126 -9.98 15.91 4.57
N GLY A 127 -9.93 15.12 3.48
CA GLY A 127 -9.32 15.56 2.21
C GLY A 127 -7.83 15.87 2.31
N HIS A 128 -7.15 15.41 3.38
CA HIS A 128 -5.70 15.49 3.52
C HIS A 128 -5.02 14.35 2.73
N ALA A 129 -3.77 14.55 2.39
CA ALA A 129 -2.95 13.49 1.83
C ALA A 129 -1.95 12.96 2.87
N VAL A 130 -1.59 11.68 2.78
CA VAL A 130 -0.58 11.06 3.63
C VAL A 130 0.45 10.35 2.75
N ALA A 131 1.73 10.59 3.03
CA ALA A 131 2.84 9.92 2.38
C ALA A 131 3.75 9.27 3.43
N ALA A 132 3.98 7.97 3.31
CA ALA A 132 4.93 7.27 4.16
C ALA A 132 6.37 7.72 3.84
N ALA A 133 7.17 7.96 4.88
CA ALA A 133 8.59 8.27 4.76
C ALA A 133 9.43 7.02 4.99
N ALA A 134 10.67 7.02 4.46
CA ALA A 134 11.57 5.86 4.55
C ALA A 134 12.00 5.52 5.99
N ASP A 135 11.96 6.49 6.90
CA ASP A 135 12.32 6.34 8.30
C ASP A 135 11.21 5.78 9.21
N GLY A 136 10.09 5.35 8.63
CA GLY A 136 8.94 4.82 9.37
C GLY A 136 7.87 5.84 9.73
N SER A 137 8.18 7.13 9.62
CA SER A 137 7.20 8.20 9.84
C SER A 137 6.26 8.39 8.64
N ALA A 138 5.26 9.26 8.79
CA ALA A 138 4.42 9.68 7.69
C ALA A 138 4.27 11.20 7.67
N LEU A 139 4.25 11.79 6.47
CA LEU A 139 3.86 13.18 6.30
C LEU A 139 2.35 13.25 6.09
N VAL A 140 1.72 14.16 6.81
CA VAL A 140 0.31 14.52 6.68
C VAL A 140 0.22 15.93 6.10
N LEU A 141 -0.41 16.05 4.95
CA LEU A 141 -0.38 17.24 4.11
C LEU A 141 -1.76 17.83 3.96
N GLY A 142 -1.92 19.08 4.30
CA GLY A 142 -3.13 19.86 4.03
C GLY A 142 -4.41 19.36 4.67
N GLY A 143 -5.49 19.33 3.90
CA GLY A 143 -6.84 18.91 4.29
C GLY A 143 -7.70 20.01 4.89
N SER A 144 -8.99 19.74 5.01
CA SER A 144 -9.95 20.58 5.73
C SER A 144 -9.85 20.36 7.23
N ARG A 145 -9.95 21.45 8.00
CA ARG A 145 -9.98 21.43 9.48
C ARG A 145 -11.36 21.83 10.01
N GLY A 146 -12.38 21.87 9.17
CA GLY A 146 -13.73 22.34 9.48
C GLY A 146 -13.94 23.82 9.15
N GLU A 147 -15.19 24.26 9.12
CA GLU A 147 -15.62 25.65 8.90
C GLU A 147 -14.99 26.31 7.64
N GLY A 148 -14.73 25.52 6.58
CA GLY A 148 -14.10 26.02 5.36
C GLY A 148 -12.58 26.29 5.48
N VAL A 149 -11.98 26.03 6.64
CA VAL A 149 -10.55 26.23 6.86
C VAL A 149 -9.74 25.12 6.20
N LEU A 150 -8.94 25.46 5.19
CA LEU A 150 -8.02 24.55 4.52
C LEU A 150 -6.60 24.75 5.04
N SER A 151 -5.97 23.65 5.42
CA SER A 151 -4.62 23.65 5.97
C SER A 151 -3.57 23.67 4.86
N SER A 152 -2.52 24.44 5.05
CA SER A 152 -1.27 24.33 4.29
C SER A 152 -0.21 23.51 5.02
N ALA A 153 -0.52 22.97 6.19
CA ALA A 153 0.41 22.30 7.05
C ALA A 153 1.09 21.09 6.41
N ILE A 154 2.36 20.92 6.71
CA ILE A 154 3.15 19.72 6.51
C ILE A 154 3.50 19.20 7.91
N ASP A 155 2.77 18.22 8.37
CA ASP A 155 2.96 17.62 9.69
C ASP A 155 3.62 16.24 9.53
N ARG A 156 4.58 15.92 10.38
CA ARG A 156 5.18 14.59 10.49
C ARG A 156 4.52 13.84 11.63
N PHE A 157 4.03 12.67 11.34
CA PHE A 157 3.54 11.70 12.32
C PHE A 157 4.63 10.68 12.62
N ASP A 158 4.98 10.52 13.89
CA ASP A 158 5.87 9.48 14.39
C ASP A 158 5.03 8.33 14.97
N PRO A 159 5.05 7.13 14.39
CA PRO A 159 4.23 6.00 14.88
C PRO A 159 4.71 5.41 16.21
N ALA A 160 5.97 5.63 16.60
CA ALA A 160 6.49 5.13 17.88
C ALA A 160 6.00 5.96 19.07
N THR A 161 5.98 7.28 18.92
CA THR A 161 5.51 8.21 19.96
C THR A 161 4.04 8.62 19.76
N GLN A 162 3.44 8.33 18.60
CA GLN A 162 2.08 8.71 18.18
C GLN A 162 1.86 10.24 18.19
N ARG A 163 2.91 11.01 17.89
CA ARG A 163 2.89 12.48 17.93
C ARG A 163 3.03 13.08 16.54
N PHE A 164 2.42 14.25 16.40
CA PHE A 164 2.56 15.10 15.24
C PHE A 164 3.56 16.23 15.53
N THR A 165 4.44 16.50 14.56
CA THR A 165 5.38 17.62 14.61
C THR A 165 5.22 18.45 13.34
N ARG A 166 5.01 19.76 13.45
CA ARG A 166 4.98 20.66 12.34
C ARG A 166 6.38 20.75 11.71
N MET A 167 6.48 20.38 10.43
CA MET A 167 7.72 20.44 9.66
C MET A 167 7.80 21.67 8.78
N GLY A 168 6.66 22.14 8.27
CA GLY A 168 6.61 23.27 7.34
C GLY A 168 5.20 23.56 6.85
N HIS A 169 5.14 24.30 5.76
CA HIS A 169 3.88 24.65 5.11
C HIS A 169 4.02 24.57 3.59
N MET A 170 2.96 24.15 2.92
CA MET A 170 2.73 24.38 1.50
C MET A 170 2.43 25.87 1.27
N ALA A 171 2.60 26.36 0.06
CA ALA A 171 2.29 27.74 -0.30
C ALA A 171 0.80 28.09 -0.10
N THR A 172 -0.09 27.08 -0.21
CA THR A 172 -1.54 27.30 -0.10
C THR A 172 -2.21 26.12 0.59
N GLY A 173 -3.14 26.42 1.49
CA GLY A 173 -4.03 25.40 2.10
C GLY A 173 -4.94 24.80 1.03
N ARG A 174 -5.01 23.47 0.98
CA ARG A 174 -5.81 22.72 0.01
C ARG A 174 -6.33 21.40 0.55
N SER A 175 -7.46 20.93 0.02
CA SER A 175 -8.01 19.59 0.25
C SER A 175 -8.15 18.82 -1.06
N ASP A 176 -8.38 17.51 -0.96
CA ASP A 176 -8.60 16.59 -2.11
C ASP A 176 -7.48 16.65 -3.15
N MET A 177 -6.26 16.96 -2.69
CA MET A 177 -5.04 16.94 -3.48
C MET A 177 -4.49 15.51 -3.57
N SER A 178 -3.65 15.31 -4.57
CA SER A 178 -2.82 14.11 -4.65
C SER A 178 -1.42 14.35 -4.10
N ALA A 179 -0.86 13.34 -3.46
CA ALA A 179 0.53 13.30 -3.01
C ALA A 179 1.18 12.01 -3.53
N VAL A 180 2.13 12.15 -4.45
CA VAL A 180 2.76 11.02 -5.14
C VAL A 180 4.24 10.94 -4.75
N PRO A 181 4.70 9.86 -4.08
CA PRO A 181 6.10 9.65 -3.76
C PRO A 181 6.96 9.55 -5.03
N LEU A 182 8.08 10.28 -5.07
CA LEU A 182 8.99 10.30 -6.21
C LEU A 182 10.08 9.21 -6.13
N GLY A 183 10.18 8.51 -4.99
CA GLY A 183 11.14 7.40 -4.78
C GLY A 183 12.53 7.83 -4.32
N ASP A 184 12.76 9.13 -4.17
CA ASP A 184 14.03 9.74 -3.74
C ASP A 184 13.89 10.51 -2.41
N GLY A 185 12.86 10.20 -1.63
CA GLY A 185 12.56 10.89 -0.36
C GLY A 185 11.75 12.17 -0.55
N ARG A 186 11.25 12.43 -1.75
CA ARG A 186 10.38 13.58 -2.05
C ARG A 186 8.99 13.11 -2.46
N VAL A 187 8.02 14.02 -2.30
CA VAL A 187 6.61 13.81 -2.66
C VAL A 187 6.15 14.97 -3.52
N LEU A 188 5.56 14.69 -4.68
CA LEU A 188 4.90 15.68 -5.51
C LEU A 188 3.45 15.86 -5.04
N VAL A 189 3.09 17.05 -4.65
CA VAL A 189 1.73 17.44 -4.18
C VAL A 189 1.11 18.35 -5.22
N PHE A 190 -0.09 18.02 -5.71
CA PHE A 190 -0.73 18.78 -6.78
C PHE A 190 -2.24 18.65 -6.80
N GLY A 191 -2.88 19.56 -7.51
CA GLY A 191 -4.34 19.61 -7.63
C GLY A 191 -5.04 19.91 -6.31
N GLY A 192 -6.26 19.39 -6.19
CA GLY A 192 -7.15 19.65 -5.06
C GLY A 192 -7.93 20.96 -5.21
N SER A 193 -8.52 21.38 -4.10
CA SER A 193 -9.33 22.61 -4.02
C SER A 193 -8.81 23.52 -2.92
N THR A 194 -8.84 24.82 -3.17
CA THR A 194 -8.76 25.87 -2.12
C THR A 194 -10.17 26.34 -1.79
N SER A 195 -10.30 27.31 -0.91
CA SER A 195 -11.60 27.91 -0.59
C SER A 195 -12.27 28.60 -1.78
N THR A 196 -11.51 28.94 -2.82
CA THR A 196 -12.01 29.74 -3.95
C THR A 196 -11.76 29.12 -5.32
N VAL A 197 -10.65 28.39 -5.50
CA VAL A 197 -10.22 27.87 -6.81
C VAL A 197 -9.54 26.52 -6.68
N GLN A 198 -9.35 25.85 -7.81
CA GLN A 198 -8.45 24.70 -7.92
C GLN A 198 -7.05 25.25 -8.25
N PRO A 199 -6.03 25.01 -7.39
CA PRO A 199 -4.70 25.56 -7.62
C PRO A 199 -4.01 24.88 -8.81
N PRO A 200 -3.49 25.65 -9.77
CA PRO A 200 -2.81 25.06 -10.93
C PRO A 200 -1.35 24.68 -10.66
N PHE A 201 -0.79 25.07 -9.53
CA PHE A 201 0.61 24.81 -9.22
C PHE A 201 0.78 23.55 -8.35
N ALA A 202 1.85 22.83 -8.61
CA ALA A 202 2.31 21.71 -7.82
C ALA A 202 3.47 22.12 -6.91
N GLU A 203 3.68 21.35 -5.85
CA GLU A 203 4.77 21.52 -4.91
C GLU A 203 5.50 20.20 -4.68
N ILE A 204 6.81 20.25 -4.52
CA ILE A 204 7.64 19.12 -4.16
C ILE A 204 8.02 19.26 -2.70
N VAL A 205 7.61 18.31 -1.87
CA VAL A 205 7.88 18.27 -0.43
C VAL A 205 8.99 17.25 -0.15
N ASP A 206 10.06 17.70 0.49
CA ASP A 206 11.11 16.81 1.04
C ASP A 206 10.58 16.15 2.32
N THR A 207 10.53 14.83 2.35
CA THR A 207 9.93 14.09 3.48
C THR A 207 10.77 14.15 4.75
N ARG A 208 12.06 14.47 4.67
CA ARG A 208 12.96 14.55 5.79
C ARG A 208 12.91 15.93 6.46
N THR A 209 12.82 17.00 5.67
CA THR A 209 12.89 18.39 6.18
C THR A 209 11.54 19.08 6.27
N GLY A 210 10.53 18.62 5.52
CA GLY A 210 9.23 19.28 5.37
C GLY A 210 9.31 20.54 4.48
N THR A 211 10.40 20.76 3.78
CA THR A 211 10.56 21.90 2.88
C THR A 211 9.74 21.66 1.61
N ALA A 212 8.90 22.63 1.27
CA ALA A 212 8.14 22.65 0.02
C ALA A 212 8.83 23.56 -1.00
N THR A 213 8.97 23.08 -2.23
CA THR A 213 9.52 23.83 -3.36
C THR A 213 8.58 23.73 -4.57
N ALA A 214 8.75 24.58 -5.57
CA ALA A 214 7.88 24.58 -6.74
C ALA A 214 7.97 23.26 -7.52
N GLY A 215 6.82 22.67 -7.84
CA GLY A 215 6.63 21.46 -8.65
C GLY A 215 6.07 21.73 -10.05
N GLY A 216 6.20 22.97 -10.55
CA GLY A 216 5.69 23.40 -11.84
C GLY A 216 4.19 23.71 -11.84
N TRP A 217 3.70 24.14 -13.00
CA TRP A 217 2.31 24.57 -13.21
C TRP A 217 1.58 23.57 -14.09
N MET A 218 0.45 23.06 -13.59
CA MET A 218 -0.48 22.23 -14.38
C MET A 218 -1.14 23.11 -15.46
N MET A 219 -1.35 22.52 -16.62
CA MET A 219 -2.08 23.17 -17.72
C MET A 219 -3.56 23.37 -17.38
N LEU A 220 -4.13 22.39 -16.68
CA LEU A 220 -5.54 22.38 -16.30
C LEU A 220 -5.67 22.10 -14.80
N PRO A 221 -6.15 23.07 -14.00
CA PRO A 221 -6.45 22.81 -12.59
C PRO A 221 -7.44 21.65 -12.45
N ARG A 222 -7.24 20.79 -11.44
CA ARG A 222 -8.09 19.62 -11.20
C ARG A 222 -8.16 19.19 -9.75
N SER A 223 -9.32 18.71 -9.34
CA SER A 223 -9.56 18.00 -8.09
C SER A 223 -10.25 16.67 -8.38
N ARG A 224 -10.34 15.77 -7.41
CA ARG A 224 -11.02 14.47 -7.56
C ARG A 224 -10.44 13.61 -8.69
N HIS A 225 -9.17 13.83 -9.00
CA HIS A 225 -8.40 13.12 -10.02
C HIS A 225 -7.68 11.93 -9.40
N ALA A 226 -7.38 10.93 -10.23
CA ALA A 226 -6.44 9.89 -9.86
C ALA A 226 -5.01 10.33 -10.16
N ALA A 227 -4.05 9.83 -9.37
CA ALA A 227 -2.64 10.17 -9.51
C ALA A 227 -1.76 8.95 -9.28
N LEU A 228 -0.72 8.80 -10.09
CA LEU A 228 0.27 7.75 -9.92
C LEU A 228 1.61 8.13 -10.53
N ARG A 229 2.68 7.51 -10.01
CA ARG A 229 3.99 7.54 -10.64
C ARG A 229 4.08 6.44 -11.70
N LEU A 230 4.51 6.80 -12.91
CA LEU A 230 4.71 5.90 -14.02
C LEU A 230 6.06 5.16 -13.89
N ALA A 231 6.23 4.08 -14.66
CA ALA A 231 7.45 3.29 -14.66
C ALA A 231 8.70 4.06 -15.14
N ASP A 232 8.51 5.08 -15.99
CA ASP A 232 9.57 5.96 -16.49
C ASP A 232 9.90 7.12 -15.52
N GLY A 233 9.23 7.18 -14.38
CA GLY A 233 9.43 8.20 -13.35
C GLY A 233 8.56 9.44 -13.47
N ARG A 234 7.86 9.65 -14.59
CA ARG A 234 6.85 10.71 -14.72
C ARG A 234 5.70 10.48 -13.72
N VAL A 235 4.97 11.53 -13.42
CA VAL A 235 3.75 11.45 -12.61
C VAL A 235 2.55 11.80 -13.48
N ALA A 236 1.52 10.96 -13.47
CA ALA A 236 0.28 11.20 -14.19
C ALA A 236 -0.82 11.73 -13.27
N ALA A 237 -1.49 12.79 -13.71
CA ALA A 237 -2.73 13.29 -13.16
C ALA A 237 -3.87 12.93 -14.12
N VAL A 238 -4.77 12.02 -13.70
CA VAL A 238 -5.75 11.37 -14.57
C VAL A 238 -7.16 11.87 -14.27
N GLY A 239 -7.82 12.48 -15.23
CA GLY A 239 -9.20 12.94 -15.10
C GLY A 239 -9.35 14.07 -14.08
N GLY A 240 -10.36 13.96 -13.22
CA GLY A 240 -10.79 14.98 -12.26
C GLY A 240 -11.97 15.77 -12.75
N THR A 241 -12.36 16.78 -12.01
CA THR A 241 -13.56 17.60 -12.23
C THR A 241 -13.67 18.08 -13.67
N GLN A 242 -14.65 17.55 -14.40
CA GLN A 242 -14.92 17.86 -15.81
C GLN A 242 -13.72 17.65 -16.76
N ARG A 243 -12.83 16.70 -16.46
CA ARG A 243 -11.64 16.41 -17.27
C ARG A 243 -11.68 14.99 -17.85
N ASN A 244 -11.33 14.90 -19.14
CA ASN A 244 -11.06 13.64 -19.84
C ASN A 244 -9.60 13.56 -20.30
N SER A 245 -8.72 14.41 -19.74
CA SER A 245 -7.30 14.48 -20.09
C SER A 245 -6.41 13.86 -19.01
N ILE A 246 -5.24 13.43 -19.41
CA ILE A 246 -4.12 13.16 -18.51
C ILE A 246 -3.10 14.30 -18.66
N GLU A 247 -2.54 14.74 -17.54
CA GLU A 247 -1.32 15.55 -17.54
C GLU A 247 -0.17 14.75 -16.97
N LEU A 248 0.99 14.91 -17.57
CA LEU A 248 2.21 14.23 -17.22
C LEU A 248 3.23 15.23 -16.69
N TRP A 249 3.66 15.04 -15.45
CA TRP A 249 4.77 15.79 -14.88
C TRP A 249 6.08 15.06 -15.11
N SER A 250 7.09 15.78 -15.59
CA SER A 250 8.42 15.25 -15.89
C SER A 250 9.43 15.71 -14.83
N PRO A 251 10.07 14.80 -14.07
CA PRO A 251 10.97 15.15 -12.98
C PRO A 251 12.23 15.91 -13.45
N GLY A 252 12.73 15.59 -14.65
CA GLY A 252 13.97 16.20 -15.18
C GLY A 252 13.81 17.68 -15.55
N SER A 253 12.65 18.07 -16.07
CA SER A 253 12.36 19.46 -16.46
C SER A 253 11.50 20.21 -15.43
N ASN A 254 10.91 19.50 -14.47
CA ASN A 254 9.93 20.06 -13.52
C ASN A 254 8.74 20.74 -14.21
N THR A 255 8.25 20.15 -15.30
CA THR A 255 7.16 20.72 -16.13
C THR A 255 6.01 19.73 -16.30
N TRP A 256 4.81 20.27 -16.49
CA TRP A 256 3.59 19.54 -16.82
C TRP A 256 3.28 19.68 -18.30
N ALA A 257 2.77 18.62 -18.92
CA ALA A 257 2.28 18.60 -20.28
C ALA A 257 1.01 17.75 -20.38
N LEU A 258 0.08 18.15 -21.25
CA LEU A 258 -1.05 17.28 -21.60
C LEU A 258 -0.54 16.10 -22.41
N ALA A 259 -1.07 14.90 -22.11
CA ALA A 259 -0.90 13.74 -22.99
C ALA A 259 -1.56 14.00 -24.35
N GLY A 260 -1.02 13.39 -25.40
CA GLY A 260 -1.44 13.62 -26.77
C GLY A 260 -2.91 13.30 -27.04
N ASP A 261 -3.41 12.22 -26.47
CA ASP A 261 -4.79 11.74 -26.65
C ASP A 261 -5.65 11.99 -25.41
N ARG A 262 -6.94 11.66 -25.48
CA ARG A 262 -7.90 11.89 -24.40
C ARG A 262 -8.73 10.63 -24.13
N MET A 263 -9.18 10.46 -22.87
CA MET A 263 -10.18 9.46 -22.50
C MET A 263 -11.51 9.75 -23.23
N ALA A 264 -12.27 8.70 -23.46
CA ALA A 264 -13.59 8.80 -24.11
C ALA A 264 -14.55 9.71 -23.32
N HIS A 265 -14.43 9.75 -22.00
CA HIS A 265 -15.33 10.53 -21.13
C HIS A 265 -14.56 11.27 -20.05
N THR A 266 -15.16 12.35 -19.51
CA THR A 266 -14.74 12.96 -18.25
C THR A 266 -14.89 11.95 -17.11
N ARG A 267 -13.96 11.97 -16.14
CA ARG A 267 -13.97 11.02 -15.02
C ARG A 267 -13.57 11.70 -13.73
N GLU A 268 -14.52 11.89 -12.82
CA GLU A 268 -14.26 12.26 -11.43
C GLU A 268 -14.23 11.00 -10.56
N HIS A 269 -13.40 10.96 -9.52
CA HIS A 269 -13.31 9.80 -8.62
C HIS A 269 -13.05 8.45 -9.31
N ALA A 270 -12.42 8.48 -10.47
CA ALA A 270 -11.88 7.28 -11.12
C ALA A 270 -10.65 6.78 -10.38
N THR A 271 -10.26 5.56 -10.65
CA THR A 271 -8.97 5.02 -10.21
C THR A 271 -8.03 4.82 -11.39
N ALA A 272 -6.73 4.89 -11.12
CA ALA A 272 -5.68 4.64 -12.09
C ALA A 272 -4.63 3.71 -11.47
N SER A 273 -4.35 2.59 -12.13
CA SER A 273 -3.45 1.55 -11.64
C SER A 273 -2.37 1.23 -12.65
N LEU A 274 -1.11 1.23 -12.21
CA LEU A 274 0.01 0.83 -13.05
C LEU A 274 -0.04 -0.68 -13.29
N LEU A 275 -0.01 -1.07 -14.56
CA LEU A 275 0.03 -2.46 -15.00
C LEU A 275 1.48 -2.90 -15.29
N PRO A 276 1.78 -4.21 -15.23
CA PRO A 276 3.00 -4.75 -15.79
C PRO A 276 3.20 -4.27 -17.24
N GLY A 277 4.43 -3.85 -17.57
CA GLY A 277 4.75 -3.25 -18.89
C GLY A 277 4.49 -1.74 -18.97
N GLY A 278 4.16 -1.07 -17.85
CA GLY A 278 4.15 0.40 -17.72
C GLY A 278 2.87 1.09 -18.20
N ARG A 279 1.88 0.35 -18.69
CA ARG A 279 0.54 0.89 -19.04
C ARG A 279 -0.28 1.17 -17.80
N VAL A 280 -1.30 2.01 -17.92
CA VAL A 280 -2.19 2.42 -16.83
C VAL A 280 -3.62 1.96 -17.11
N LEU A 281 -4.19 1.17 -16.22
CA LEU A 281 -5.62 0.85 -16.21
C LEU A 281 -6.38 1.98 -15.52
N ILE A 282 -7.32 2.60 -16.21
CA ILE A 282 -8.22 3.63 -15.67
C ILE A 282 -9.61 3.02 -15.58
N VAL A 283 -10.19 3.03 -14.38
CA VAL A 283 -11.48 2.39 -14.12
C VAL A 283 -12.46 3.39 -13.52
N GLY A 284 -13.69 3.31 -13.97
CA GLY A 284 -14.81 4.00 -13.37
C GLY A 284 -14.72 5.52 -13.50
N GLY A 285 -15.25 6.18 -12.47
CA GLY A 285 -15.39 7.63 -12.37
C GLY A 285 -16.79 8.09 -12.70
N GLU A 286 -17.23 9.12 -12.02
CA GLU A 286 -18.49 9.81 -12.29
C GLU A 286 -18.37 10.63 -13.58
N THR A 287 -19.41 10.59 -14.41
CA THR A 287 -19.54 11.35 -15.64
C THR A 287 -21.00 11.62 -15.92
N PRO A 288 -21.37 12.79 -16.42
CA PRO A 288 -22.74 13.08 -16.88
C PRO A 288 -23.11 12.33 -18.17
N ALA A 289 -22.15 11.66 -18.83
CA ALA A 289 -22.42 10.96 -20.08
C ALA A 289 -23.27 9.70 -19.88
N ALA A 290 -24.31 9.53 -20.69
CA ALA A 290 -25.18 8.36 -20.65
C ALA A 290 -24.45 7.08 -21.09
N ASN A 291 -23.55 7.17 -22.05
CA ASN A 291 -22.75 6.04 -22.55
C ASN A 291 -21.44 5.99 -21.83
N TYR A 292 -21.37 5.22 -20.80
CA TYR A 292 -20.23 5.10 -19.91
C TYR A 292 -19.30 3.96 -20.34
N SER A 293 -18.03 4.29 -20.61
CA SER A 293 -17.00 3.28 -20.75
C SER A 293 -16.44 2.96 -19.36
N PHE A 294 -16.60 1.72 -18.91
CA PHE A 294 -16.17 1.30 -17.57
C PHE A 294 -14.66 1.44 -17.37
N ALA A 295 -13.84 1.09 -18.36
CA ALA A 295 -12.40 1.12 -18.25
C ALA A 295 -11.68 1.39 -19.57
N GLU A 296 -10.54 2.05 -19.47
CA GLU A 296 -9.61 2.31 -20.55
C GLU A 296 -8.17 2.02 -20.10
N ILE A 297 -7.32 1.63 -21.04
CA ILE A 297 -5.89 1.47 -20.81
C ILE A 297 -5.18 2.61 -21.51
N PHE A 298 -4.42 3.40 -20.74
CA PHE A 298 -3.52 4.43 -21.25
C PHE A 298 -2.12 3.85 -21.42
N ASP A 299 -1.51 4.09 -22.58
CA ASP A 299 -0.13 3.74 -22.87
C ASP A 299 0.74 5.01 -22.85
N PRO A 300 1.59 5.18 -21.81
CA PRO A 300 2.40 6.39 -21.68
C PRO A 300 3.53 6.51 -22.72
N ALA A 301 3.85 5.45 -23.46
CA ALA A 301 4.92 5.48 -24.45
C ALA A 301 4.51 6.20 -25.74
N ASN A 302 3.25 6.07 -26.14
CA ASN A 302 2.68 6.73 -27.31
C ASN A 302 1.50 7.65 -26.98
N GLU A 303 1.16 7.75 -25.69
CA GLU A 303 0.12 8.63 -25.12
C GLU A 303 -1.28 8.37 -25.69
N THR A 304 -1.59 7.10 -25.98
CA THR A 304 -2.89 6.67 -26.55
C THR A 304 -3.76 5.93 -25.54
N PHE A 305 -5.06 5.88 -25.82
CA PHE A 305 -6.05 5.15 -25.01
C PHE A 305 -6.63 3.98 -25.80
N THR A 306 -6.84 2.87 -25.11
CA THR A 306 -7.52 1.69 -25.66
C THR A 306 -8.67 1.31 -24.72
N PRO A 307 -9.94 1.26 -25.18
CA PRO A 307 -11.04 0.77 -24.38
C PRO A 307 -10.84 -0.69 -23.95
N VAL A 308 -11.26 -1.05 -22.75
CA VAL A 308 -11.27 -2.44 -22.30
C VAL A 308 -12.54 -3.10 -22.77
N ALA A 309 -12.42 -4.07 -23.68
CA ALA A 309 -13.55 -4.86 -24.15
C ALA A 309 -14.10 -5.75 -23.01
N ASN A 310 -15.42 -5.97 -23.01
CA ASN A 310 -16.10 -6.80 -22.01
C ASN A 310 -15.90 -6.33 -20.55
N ALA A 311 -15.73 -5.04 -20.34
CA ALA A 311 -15.75 -4.45 -19.03
C ALA A 311 -17.18 -4.55 -18.43
N PRO A 312 -17.31 -4.60 -17.09
CA PRO A 312 -18.61 -4.55 -16.43
C PRO A 312 -19.45 -3.34 -16.88
N THR A 313 -20.75 -3.53 -17.01
CA THR A 313 -21.69 -2.44 -17.35
C THR A 313 -22.11 -1.63 -16.12
N GLU A 314 -21.84 -2.14 -14.92
CA GLU A 314 -22.14 -1.49 -13.65
C GLU A 314 -21.31 -0.21 -13.50
N ARG A 315 -21.97 0.95 -13.53
CA ARG A 315 -21.31 2.24 -13.28
C ARG A 315 -20.69 2.24 -11.88
N ARG A 316 -19.57 2.98 -11.74
CA ARG A 316 -18.86 2.94 -10.47
C ARG A 316 -17.90 4.11 -10.30
N TRP A 317 -17.97 4.77 -9.15
CA TRP A 317 -17.00 5.77 -8.70
C TRP A 317 -16.73 5.61 -7.21
N LEU A 318 -15.74 6.32 -6.64
CA LEU A 318 -15.35 6.25 -5.22
C LEU A 318 -15.01 4.82 -4.75
N HIS A 319 -14.62 3.95 -5.67
CA HIS A 319 -14.14 2.60 -5.40
C HIS A 319 -12.66 2.59 -5.05
N ALA A 320 -12.18 1.51 -4.44
CA ALA A 320 -10.75 1.24 -4.31
C ALA A 320 -10.25 0.40 -5.49
N ALA A 321 -9.04 0.69 -5.99
CA ALA A 321 -8.33 -0.15 -6.96
C ALA A 321 -6.95 -0.50 -6.44
N LEU A 322 -6.59 -1.78 -6.51
CA LEU A 322 -5.42 -2.34 -5.85
C LEU A 322 -4.69 -3.30 -6.79
N THR A 323 -3.43 -3.02 -7.07
CA THR A 323 -2.58 -3.91 -7.89
C THR A 323 -2.01 -5.01 -6.99
N LEU A 324 -2.27 -6.28 -7.34
CA LEU A 324 -1.75 -7.46 -6.67
C LEU A 324 -0.34 -7.82 -7.18
N ALA A 325 0.35 -8.73 -6.50
CA ALA A 325 1.71 -9.14 -6.85
C ALA A 325 1.81 -9.80 -8.24
N ASP A 326 0.75 -10.43 -8.72
CA ASP A 326 0.67 -10.99 -10.07
C ASP A 326 0.39 -9.93 -11.17
N GLY A 327 0.28 -8.66 -10.76
CA GLY A 327 -0.02 -7.52 -11.63
C GLY A 327 -1.50 -7.34 -11.96
N SER A 328 -2.39 -8.23 -11.53
CA SER A 328 -3.83 -8.05 -11.67
C SER A 328 -4.32 -6.89 -10.79
N VAL A 329 -5.47 -6.29 -11.13
CA VAL A 329 -6.03 -5.17 -10.37
C VAL A 329 -7.38 -5.56 -9.80
N LEU A 330 -7.53 -5.47 -8.48
CA LEU A 330 -8.82 -5.60 -7.81
C LEU A 330 -9.54 -4.26 -7.75
N ILE A 331 -10.80 -4.25 -8.13
CA ILE A 331 -11.72 -3.12 -8.05
C ILE A 331 -12.75 -3.46 -6.98
N VAL A 332 -12.77 -2.70 -5.90
CA VAL A 332 -13.51 -3.08 -4.68
C VAL A 332 -14.50 -2.00 -4.29
N GLY A 333 -15.76 -2.34 -4.15
CA GLY A 333 -16.81 -1.44 -3.71
C GLY A 333 -17.00 -0.22 -4.61
N GLY A 334 -17.21 0.95 -4.01
CA GLY A 334 -17.60 2.18 -4.68
C GLY A 334 -19.10 2.39 -4.61
N GLU A 335 -19.61 3.26 -5.46
CA GLU A 335 -21.05 3.52 -5.57
C GLU A 335 -21.46 3.75 -7.03
N ASN A 336 -22.75 3.72 -7.28
CA ASN A 336 -23.42 4.11 -8.51
C ASN A 336 -24.70 4.90 -8.18
N ASP A 337 -25.57 5.11 -9.17
CA ASP A 337 -26.83 5.82 -8.99
C ASP A 337 -27.78 5.13 -8.00
N ASP A 338 -27.62 3.83 -7.76
CA ASP A 338 -28.43 3.02 -6.81
C ASP A 338 -27.84 2.98 -5.39
N GLY A 339 -26.62 3.49 -5.19
CA GLY A 339 -25.93 3.56 -3.89
C GLY A 339 -24.62 2.78 -3.82
N ALA A 340 -24.19 2.47 -2.60
CA ALA A 340 -22.93 1.79 -2.36
C ALA A 340 -22.91 0.34 -2.88
N LEU A 341 -21.76 -0.09 -3.39
CA LEU A 341 -21.55 -1.38 -4.02
C LEU A 341 -20.79 -2.35 -3.11
N ALA A 342 -21.19 -3.62 -3.14
CA ALA A 342 -20.46 -4.72 -2.54
C ALA A 342 -19.59 -5.49 -3.55
N SER A 343 -19.80 -5.28 -4.85
CA SER A 343 -19.17 -6.05 -5.90
C SER A 343 -17.65 -5.84 -5.95
N ILE A 344 -16.93 -6.93 -6.21
CA ILE A 344 -15.49 -6.95 -6.44
C ILE A 344 -15.23 -7.50 -7.84
N TRP A 345 -14.39 -6.80 -8.58
CA TRP A 345 -13.91 -7.23 -9.89
C TRP A 345 -12.41 -7.33 -9.90
N ARG A 346 -11.90 -8.37 -10.54
CA ARG A 346 -10.48 -8.53 -10.80
C ARG A 346 -10.21 -8.33 -12.28
N PHE A 347 -9.36 -7.37 -12.62
CA PHE A 347 -8.84 -7.21 -13.97
C PHE A 347 -7.63 -8.13 -14.15
N ASP A 348 -7.75 -9.10 -15.05
CA ASP A 348 -6.67 -10.00 -15.44
C ASP A 348 -5.87 -9.37 -16.57
N VAL A 349 -4.59 -9.17 -16.36
CA VAL A 349 -3.70 -8.46 -17.29
C VAL A 349 -3.42 -9.28 -18.55
N GLY A 350 -3.33 -10.61 -18.42
CA GLY A 350 -3.04 -11.52 -19.53
C GLY A 350 -4.16 -11.58 -20.55
N THR A 351 -5.39 -11.71 -20.07
CA THR A 351 -6.60 -11.77 -20.90
C THR A 351 -7.23 -10.41 -21.17
N ARG A 352 -6.83 -9.37 -20.43
CA ARG A 352 -7.44 -8.02 -20.42
C ARG A 352 -8.95 -8.05 -20.16
N ARG A 353 -9.38 -8.90 -19.24
CA ARG A 353 -10.79 -9.06 -18.88
C ARG A 353 -11.03 -8.83 -17.40
N PHE A 354 -12.24 -8.39 -17.09
CA PHE A 354 -12.74 -8.35 -15.73
C PHE A 354 -13.41 -9.68 -15.37
N VAL A 355 -13.10 -10.18 -14.18
CA VAL A 355 -13.68 -11.40 -13.61
C VAL A 355 -14.29 -11.05 -12.26
N ALA A 356 -15.58 -11.34 -12.10
CA ALA A 356 -16.27 -11.12 -10.84
C ALA A 356 -15.66 -11.97 -9.72
N GLN A 357 -15.52 -11.38 -8.55
CA GLN A 357 -15.08 -12.05 -7.34
C GLN A 357 -16.22 -12.15 -6.33
N ALA A 358 -16.04 -12.94 -5.26
CA ALA A 358 -16.99 -12.95 -4.15
C ALA A 358 -17.16 -11.52 -3.59
N PRO A 359 -18.40 -11.00 -3.49
CA PRO A 359 -18.65 -9.63 -3.08
C PRO A 359 -18.30 -9.41 -1.61
N LEU A 360 -18.12 -8.15 -1.22
CA LEU A 360 -18.02 -7.76 0.19
C LEU A 360 -19.26 -8.18 0.97
N THR A 361 -19.09 -8.48 2.25
CA THR A 361 -20.22 -8.76 3.16
C THR A 361 -21.08 -7.51 3.45
N ALA A 362 -20.51 -6.32 3.24
CA ALA A 362 -21.22 -5.05 3.36
C ALA A 362 -20.78 -4.11 2.22
N ALA A 363 -21.74 -3.56 1.51
CA ALA A 363 -21.51 -2.57 0.47
C ALA A 363 -20.85 -1.31 1.07
N ARG A 364 -19.93 -0.69 0.32
CA ARG A 364 -19.24 0.53 0.77
C ARG A 364 -18.64 1.34 -0.36
N SER A 365 -18.83 2.64 -0.30
CA SER A 365 -18.11 3.65 -1.08
C SER A 365 -17.10 4.38 -0.20
N VAL A 366 -16.19 5.14 -0.82
CA VAL A 366 -15.19 5.98 -0.14
C VAL A 366 -14.33 5.24 0.89
N ALA A 367 -14.37 3.91 0.88
CA ALA A 367 -13.51 3.09 1.72
C ALA A 367 -12.04 3.22 1.29
N ARG A 368 -11.14 3.04 2.22
CA ARG A 368 -9.70 3.00 1.93
C ARG A 368 -9.17 1.59 2.05
N ALA A 369 -8.33 1.23 1.10
CA ALA A 369 -7.77 -0.11 1.05
C ALA A 369 -6.27 -0.08 0.76
N VAL A 370 -5.55 -1.07 1.26
CA VAL A 370 -4.14 -1.32 0.97
C VAL A 370 -3.94 -2.80 0.68
N VAL A 371 -2.89 -3.12 -0.08
CA VAL A 371 -2.41 -4.48 -0.28
C VAL A 371 -1.21 -4.72 0.61
N THR A 372 -1.19 -5.84 1.30
CA THR A 372 -0.02 -6.33 2.04
C THR A 372 0.94 -7.05 1.10
N PRO A 373 2.21 -7.30 1.48
CA PRO A 373 3.17 -7.99 0.62
C PRO A 373 2.78 -9.43 0.25
N ASP A 374 1.87 -10.04 1.00
CA ASP A 374 1.35 -11.39 0.78
C ASP A 374 -0.03 -11.40 0.09
N ASP A 375 -0.36 -10.32 -0.62
CA ASP A 375 -1.60 -10.13 -1.39
C ASP A 375 -2.91 -10.18 -0.56
N GLU A 376 -2.84 -9.90 0.74
CA GLU A 376 -4.05 -9.66 1.52
C GLU A 376 -4.48 -8.20 1.34
N VAL A 377 -5.71 -7.97 0.95
CA VAL A 377 -6.31 -6.64 0.86
C VAL A 377 -6.95 -6.30 2.19
N LEU A 378 -6.53 -5.20 2.81
CA LEU A 378 -7.10 -4.67 4.05
C LEU A 378 -7.90 -3.42 3.72
N LEU A 379 -9.18 -3.44 4.02
CA LEU A 379 -10.16 -2.40 3.70
C LEU A 379 -10.81 -1.88 4.98
N TYR A 380 -10.83 -0.56 5.17
CA TYR A 380 -11.43 0.07 6.34
C TYR A 380 -12.45 1.15 5.97
N GLY A 381 -13.49 1.27 6.79
CA GLY A 381 -14.48 2.33 6.76
C GLY A 381 -15.26 2.44 5.45
N GLY A 382 -15.54 3.68 5.05
CA GLY A 382 -16.40 4.02 3.93
C GLY A 382 -17.82 4.32 4.38
N GLU A 383 -18.70 4.47 3.42
CA GLU A 383 -20.13 4.80 3.60
C GLU A 383 -21.00 3.72 2.95
N GLN A 384 -22.21 3.54 3.47
CA GLN A 384 -23.24 2.69 2.86
C GLN A 384 -24.32 3.53 2.18
N HIS A 385 -25.27 4.03 2.93
CA HIS A 385 -26.38 4.85 2.45
C HIS A 385 -26.40 6.16 3.23
N GLY A 386 -26.57 7.30 2.55
CA GLY A 386 -26.91 8.56 3.20
C GLY A 386 -25.92 9.03 4.28
N ASP A 387 -24.61 9.02 4.03
CA ASP A 387 -23.57 9.43 4.97
C ASP A 387 -23.42 8.50 6.20
N GLU A 388 -23.95 7.28 6.16
CA GLU A 388 -23.73 6.29 7.23
C GLU A 388 -22.32 5.69 7.10
N GLY A 389 -21.36 6.30 7.77
CA GLY A 389 -19.99 5.82 7.85
C GLY A 389 -19.90 4.47 8.56
N LEU A 390 -18.92 3.68 8.21
CA LEU A 390 -18.63 2.36 8.76
C LEU A 390 -17.45 2.40 9.73
N THR A 391 -17.56 1.65 10.84
CA THR A 391 -16.43 1.33 11.73
C THR A 391 -15.67 0.11 11.27
N SER A 392 -16.31 -0.75 10.48
CA SER A 392 -15.80 -2.08 10.14
C SER A 392 -14.61 -2.05 9.20
N GLY A 393 -13.66 -2.96 9.47
CA GLY A 393 -12.62 -3.35 8.55
C GLY A 393 -12.85 -4.77 8.04
N VAL A 394 -12.38 -5.06 6.83
CA VAL A 394 -12.44 -6.37 6.20
C VAL A 394 -11.10 -6.67 5.56
N SER A 395 -10.58 -7.88 5.81
CA SER A 395 -9.53 -8.42 4.98
C SER A 395 -10.13 -9.31 3.89
N TRP A 396 -9.56 -9.24 2.69
CA TRP A 396 -9.92 -10.08 1.56
C TRP A 396 -8.67 -10.73 0.96
N ARG A 397 -8.73 -12.04 0.72
CA ARG A 397 -7.65 -12.78 0.08
C ARG A 397 -8.21 -13.96 -0.71
N GLY A 398 -8.02 -13.96 -2.04
CA GLY A 398 -8.44 -15.06 -2.90
C GLY A 398 -9.92 -15.44 -2.80
N GLY A 399 -10.80 -14.49 -2.57
CA GLY A 399 -12.25 -14.70 -2.40
C GLY A 399 -12.69 -14.96 -0.96
N SER A 400 -11.77 -15.20 -0.04
CA SER A 400 -12.08 -15.35 1.39
C SER A 400 -12.04 -14.01 2.11
N GLN A 401 -12.95 -13.79 3.04
CA GLN A 401 -13.05 -12.56 3.82
C GLN A 401 -12.96 -12.85 5.32
N ARG A 402 -12.37 -11.92 6.06
CA ARG A 402 -12.27 -11.94 7.52
C ARG A 402 -12.53 -10.55 8.07
N ALA A 403 -13.31 -10.45 9.13
CA ALA A 403 -13.48 -9.18 9.85
C ALA A 403 -12.16 -8.75 10.51
N LEU A 404 -11.86 -7.47 10.40
CA LEU A 404 -10.77 -6.81 11.11
C LEU A 404 -11.32 -6.14 12.37
N PRO A 405 -10.45 -5.76 13.35
CA PRO A 405 -10.86 -4.96 14.49
C PRO A 405 -11.56 -3.67 14.07
N GLU A 406 -12.66 -3.34 14.72
CA GLU A 406 -13.42 -2.14 14.39
C GLU A 406 -12.70 -0.85 14.78
N MET A 407 -12.89 0.19 13.99
CA MET A 407 -12.46 1.55 14.32
C MET A 407 -13.29 2.12 15.49
N THR A 408 -12.69 3.03 16.24
CA THR A 408 -13.35 3.70 17.39
C THR A 408 -14.50 4.63 17.00
N ALA A 409 -14.54 5.06 15.74
CA ALA A 409 -15.60 5.89 15.18
C ALA A 409 -15.80 5.56 13.69
N PRO A 410 -17.04 5.65 13.18
CA PRO A 410 -17.31 5.49 11.76
C PRO A 410 -16.65 6.63 10.98
N ARG A 411 -16.10 6.31 9.80
CA ARG A 411 -15.46 7.31 8.97
C ARG A 411 -15.40 6.95 7.49
N ALA A 412 -15.62 7.94 6.66
CA ALA A 412 -15.35 7.95 5.24
C ALA A 412 -14.36 9.10 4.93
N TRP A 413 -13.79 9.15 3.73
CA TRP A 413 -12.82 10.20 3.32
C TRP A 413 -11.59 10.30 4.23
N HIS A 414 -11.33 9.26 5.02
CA HIS A 414 -10.13 9.10 5.84
C HIS A 414 -8.94 8.70 4.96
N SER A 415 -7.73 8.81 5.47
CA SER A 415 -6.57 8.17 4.86
C SER A 415 -6.30 6.80 5.47
N LEU A 416 -5.81 5.87 4.65
CA LEU A 416 -5.25 4.60 5.06
C LEU A 416 -3.90 4.44 4.36
N THR A 417 -2.84 4.46 5.13
CA THR A 417 -1.48 4.48 4.59
C THR A 417 -0.66 3.37 5.24
N ARG A 418 0.01 2.57 4.41
CA ARG A 418 0.97 1.59 4.88
C ARG A 418 2.30 2.28 5.14
N LEU A 419 2.79 2.18 6.38
CA LEU A 419 4.09 2.70 6.81
C LEU A 419 5.22 1.77 6.36
N SER A 420 6.46 2.25 6.40
CA SER A 420 7.62 1.46 5.97
C SER A 420 7.89 0.25 6.88
N ASP A 421 7.43 0.26 8.14
CA ASP A 421 7.47 -0.88 9.06
C ASP A 421 6.32 -1.89 8.82
N GLY A 422 5.45 -1.63 7.84
CA GLY A 422 4.33 -2.46 7.47
C GLY A 422 3.02 -2.16 8.18
N LYS A 423 3.01 -1.44 9.29
CA LYS A 423 1.78 -1.04 9.99
C LYS A 423 0.90 -0.14 9.11
N LEU A 424 -0.40 -0.10 9.41
CA LEU A 424 -1.32 0.79 8.71
C LEU A 424 -1.73 1.96 9.61
N LEU A 425 -1.60 3.16 9.04
CA LEU A 425 -2.04 4.40 9.66
C LEU A 425 -3.38 4.82 9.10
N VAL A 426 -4.38 4.96 9.97
CA VAL A 426 -5.71 5.51 9.67
C VAL A 426 -5.81 6.90 10.28
N LEU A 427 -6.11 7.91 9.47
CA LEU A 427 -6.25 9.29 9.96
C LEU A 427 -7.48 9.99 9.41
N GLY A 428 -8.08 10.82 10.24
CA GLY A 428 -9.13 11.76 9.87
C GLY A 428 -10.37 11.11 9.26
N GLY A 429 -10.95 11.79 8.31
CA GLY A 429 -12.19 11.43 7.64
C GLY A 429 -13.37 12.25 8.15
N GLN A 430 -14.56 11.87 7.72
CA GLN A 430 -15.82 12.48 8.14
C GLN A 430 -16.91 11.44 8.38
N HIS A 431 -17.90 11.82 9.18
CA HIS A 431 -19.13 11.07 9.39
C HIS A 431 -20.28 12.04 9.51
N ARG A 432 -21.33 11.87 8.70
CA ARG A 432 -22.51 12.76 8.66
C ARG A 432 -22.12 14.24 8.52
N GLY A 433 -21.21 14.54 7.63
CA GLY A 433 -20.69 15.89 7.37
C GLY A 433 -19.76 16.46 8.44
N ASN A 434 -19.55 15.78 9.56
CA ASN A 434 -18.64 16.23 10.61
C ASN A 434 -17.26 15.60 10.46
N LEU A 435 -16.20 16.37 10.70
CA LEU A 435 -14.84 15.85 10.72
C LEU A 435 -14.63 14.90 11.91
N VAL A 436 -13.96 13.80 11.64
CA VAL A 436 -13.60 12.81 12.65
C VAL A 436 -12.15 13.04 13.09
N GLY A 437 -11.98 13.24 14.40
CA GLY A 437 -10.66 13.28 15.03
C GLY A 437 -10.14 11.89 15.41
N GLY A 438 -8.95 11.88 15.99
CA GLY A 438 -8.26 10.65 16.36
C GLY A 438 -7.67 9.91 15.17
N GLY A 439 -6.62 9.14 15.44
CA GLY A 439 -5.98 8.24 14.50
C GLY A 439 -5.92 6.83 15.06
N MET A 440 -5.58 5.87 14.20
CA MET A 440 -5.40 4.48 14.59
C MET A 440 -4.21 3.87 13.84
N LEU A 441 -3.51 2.98 14.53
CA LEU A 441 -2.48 2.11 13.97
C LEU A 441 -2.97 0.67 14.03
N TYR A 442 -3.01 0.02 12.88
CA TYR A 442 -3.23 -1.42 12.79
C TYR A 442 -1.88 -2.13 12.71
N GLU A 443 -1.67 -3.08 13.61
CA GLU A 443 -0.43 -3.87 13.76
C GLU A 443 -0.68 -5.40 13.86
#